data_7f1789f9afd67dce51383e4e209dcde9
#
_entry.id   7f1789f9afd67dce51383e4e209dcde9
#
_cell.length_a   1.000
_cell.length_b   1.000
_cell.length_c   1.000
_cell.angle_alpha   90.00
_cell.angle_beta   90.00
_cell.angle_gamma   90.00
#
_symmetry.space_group_name_H-M   'P 1'
#
loop_
_entity.id
_entity.type
_entity.pdbx_description
1 polymer ?
#
loop_
_entity_poly.entity_id
_entity_poly.type
_entity_poly.pdbx_seq_one_letter_code
_entity_poly.pdbx_strand_id
1 'polypeptide(L)'
;MQNNWESKRDWILFRERIAGWQEAYIGRLNREYIELLSRDGSEAEKFWELYKRIRRDKRCTGVQAEMRNSEILANLCRLVNEGAISYDNLDGFS
;
A
#
# COMPACT_ATOMS: atom_id res chain seq x y z
N MET A 1 -3.04 29.94 -5.21
CA MET A 1 -1.69 29.51 -5.51
C MET A 1 -1.60 28.00 -5.46
N GLN A 2 -0.99 27.42 -6.46
CA GLN A 2 -0.86 25.99 -6.54
C GLN A 2 0.30 25.52 -5.67
N ASN A 3 0.09 24.47 -4.89
CA ASN A 3 1.18 23.89 -4.12
C ASN A 3 1.85 22.76 -4.90
N ASN A 4 2.98 22.29 -4.39
CA ASN A 4 3.79 21.29 -5.08
C ASN A 4 3.11 19.94 -5.20
N TRP A 5 2.25 19.60 -4.27
CA TRP A 5 1.59 18.31 -4.25
C TRP A 5 0.55 18.16 -5.34
N GLU A 6 0.16 19.27 -5.94
CA GLU A 6 -0.82 19.28 -7.02
C GLU A 6 -0.16 19.47 -8.36
N SER A 7 1.18 19.52 -8.40
CA SER A 7 1.89 19.74 -9.66
C SER A 7 1.75 18.51 -10.56
N LYS A 8 1.74 18.76 -11.85
CA LYS A 8 1.69 17.71 -12.83
C LYS A 8 2.90 16.77 -12.71
N ARG A 9 4.05 17.31 -12.37
CA ARG A 9 5.28 16.54 -12.19
C ARG A 9 5.12 15.52 -11.07
N ASP A 10 4.60 15.94 -9.93
CA ASP A 10 4.40 15.05 -8.79
C ASP A 10 3.37 13.98 -9.10
N TRP A 11 2.31 14.33 -9.83
CA TRP A 11 1.29 13.39 -10.23
C TRP A 11 1.85 12.30 -11.14
N ILE A 12 2.65 12.69 -12.13
CA ILE A 12 3.27 11.72 -13.03
C ILE A 12 4.21 10.81 -12.26
N LEU A 13 5.02 11.39 -11.39
CA LEU A 13 5.96 10.61 -10.57
C LEU A 13 5.24 9.62 -9.67
N PHE A 14 4.16 10.05 -9.03
CA PHE A 14 3.36 9.18 -8.18
C PHE A 14 2.78 8.01 -8.98
N ARG A 15 2.22 8.29 -10.14
CA ARG A 15 1.64 7.24 -10.98
C ARG A 15 2.69 6.23 -11.43
N GLU A 16 3.90 6.69 -11.68
CA GLU A 16 4.99 5.80 -12.10
C GLU A 16 5.42 4.86 -10.97
N ARG A 17 5.38 5.34 -9.74
CA ARG A 17 5.93 4.60 -8.61
C ARG A 17 4.91 3.75 -7.86
N ILE A 18 3.65 4.15 -7.85
CA ILE A 18 2.65 3.51 -7.00
C ILE A 18 2.47 2.03 -7.31
N ALA A 19 2.50 1.65 -8.58
CA ALA A 19 2.30 0.25 -8.96
C ALA A 19 3.40 -0.64 -8.38
N GLY A 20 4.64 -0.20 -8.43
CA GLY A 20 5.77 -0.95 -7.87
C GLY A 20 5.70 -1.04 -6.35
N TRP A 21 5.31 0.04 -5.70
CA TRP A 21 5.14 0.05 -4.24
C TRP A 21 4.04 -0.90 -3.80
N GLN A 22 2.93 -0.92 -4.52
CA GLN A 22 1.81 -1.81 -4.21
C GLN A 22 2.18 -3.26 -4.46
N GLU A 23 2.89 -3.53 -5.54
CA GLU A 23 3.34 -4.89 -5.84
C GLU A 23 4.23 -5.42 -4.72
N ALA A 24 5.17 -4.62 -4.26
CA ALA A 24 6.07 -5.01 -3.17
C ALA A 24 5.32 -5.21 -1.85
N TYR A 25 4.38 -4.32 -1.55
CA TYR A 25 3.60 -4.40 -0.33
C TYR A 25 2.71 -5.64 -0.33
N ILE A 26 2.00 -5.88 -1.43
CA ILE A 26 1.13 -7.05 -1.56
C ILE A 26 1.97 -8.33 -1.50
N GLY A 27 3.16 -8.31 -2.08
CA GLY A 27 4.07 -9.45 -1.98
C GLY A 27 4.45 -9.77 -0.54
N ARG A 28 4.68 -8.75 0.27
CA ARG A 28 4.94 -8.94 1.69
C ARG A 28 3.73 -9.51 2.41
N LEU A 29 2.54 -8.99 2.11
CA LEU A 29 1.32 -9.53 2.67
C LEU A 29 1.11 -10.99 2.28
N ASN A 30 1.39 -11.34 1.04
CA ASN A 30 1.27 -12.72 0.57
C ASN A 30 2.17 -13.66 1.35
N ARG A 31 3.38 -13.23 1.69
CA ARG A 31 4.28 -14.04 2.50
C ARG A 31 3.73 -14.25 3.91
N GLU A 32 3.08 -13.23 4.48
CA GLU A 32 2.42 -13.37 5.77
C GLU A 32 1.24 -14.34 5.69
N TYR A 33 0.50 -14.31 4.59
CA TYR A 33 -0.62 -15.23 4.39
C TYR A 33 -0.15 -16.67 4.23
N ILE A 34 0.96 -16.88 3.54
CA ILE A 34 1.56 -18.20 3.40
C ILE A 34 1.95 -18.74 4.78
N GLU A 35 2.57 -17.90 5.60
CA GLU A 35 2.94 -18.27 6.95
C GLU A 35 1.72 -18.63 7.78
N LEU A 36 0.67 -17.84 7.69
CA LEU A 36 -0.58 -18.12 8.38
C LEU A 36 -1.15 -19.48 7.99
N LEU A 37 -1.20 -19.77 6.69
CA LEU A 37 -1.76 -21.03 6.18
C LEU A 37 -0.87 -22.22 6.47
N SER A 38 0.42 -21.99 6.71
CA SER A 38 1.38 -23.06 6.98
C SER A 38 1.41 -23.49 8.45
N ARG A 39 0.75 -22.75 9.34
CA ARG A 39 0.72 -23.08 10.76
C ARG A 39 -0.11 -24.33 11.02
N ASP A 40 0.18 -24.99 12.15
CA ASP A 40 -0.69 -26.07 12.63
C ASP A 40 -2.00 -25.47 13.08
N GLY A 41 -3.06 -26.27 12.99
CA GLY A 41 -4.37 -25.87 13.44
C GLY A 41 -5.48 -26.24 12.48
N SER A 42 -6.68 -25.81 12.83
CA SER A 42 -7.87 -26.11 12.04
C SER A 42 -7.82 -25.41 10.68
N GLU A 43 -8.14 -26.15 9.64
CA GLU A 43 -8.21 -25.58 8.29
C GLU A 43 -9.28 -24.51 8.20
N ALA A 44 -10.43 -24.73 8.84
CA ALA A 44 -11.51 -23.76 8.84
C ALA A 44 -11.09 -22.45 9.53
N GLU A 45 -10.39 -22.54 10.67
CA GLU A 45 -9.93 -21.37 11.38
C GLU A 45 -8.93 -20.57 10.55
N LYS A 46 -8.01 -21.26 9.88
CA LYS A 46 -7.03 -20.60 9.01
C LYS A 46 -7.72 -19.87 7.85
N PHE A 47 -8.70 -20.53 7.24
CA PHE A 47 -9.46 -19.96 6.12
C PHE A 47 -10.14 -18.65 6.53
N TRP A 48 -10.84 -18.66 7.66
CA TRP A 48 -11.58 -17.50 8.11
C TRP A 48 -10.66 -16.40 8.64
N GLU A 49 -9.54 -16.76 9.25
CA GLU A 49 -8.56 -15.78 9.66
C GLU A 49 -7.93 -15.09 8.46
N LEU A 50 -7.61 -15.86 7.41
CA LEU A 50 -7.10 -15.29 6.18
C LEU A 50 -8.09 -14.32 5.56
N TYR A 51 -9.36 -14.70 5.54
CA TYR A 51 -10.41 -13.83 5.02
C TYR A 51 -10.46 -12.50 5.77
N LYS A 52 -10.40 -12.55 7.10
CA LYS A 52 -10.41 -11.33 7.91
C LYS A 52 -9.21 -10.45 7.63
N ARG A 53 -8.04 -11.06 7.47
CA ARG A 53 -6.82 -10.32 7.20
C ARG A 53 -6.84 -9.66 5.82
N ILE A 54 -7.30 -10.37 4.82
CA ILE A 54 -7.41 -9.81 3.47
C ILE A 54 -8.42 -8.66 3.47
N ARG A 55 -9.53 -8.85 4.16
CA ARG A 55 -10.56 -7.81 4.26
C ARG A 55 -10.02 -6.54 4.92
N ARG A 56 -9.19 -6.68 5.94
CA ARG A 56 -8.52 -5.56 6.59
C ARG A 56 -7.47 -4.93 5.67
N ASP A 57 -6.62 -5.78 5.09
CA ASP A 57 -5.46 -5.32 4.33
C ASP A 57 -5.83 -4.64 3.03
N LYS A 58 -6.92 -5.06 2.39
CA LYS A 58 -7.33 -4.43 1.13
C LYS A 58 -7.71 -2.97 1.28
N ARG A 59 -7.94 -2.50 2.50
CA ARG A 59 -8.24 -1.09 2.78
C ARG A 59 -6.99 -0.24 2.81
N CYS A 60 -5.82 -0.87 2.92
CA CYS A 60 -4.57 -0.14 2.97
C CYS A 60 -4.25 0.49 1.63
N THR A 61 -3.61 1.65 1.66
CA THR A 61 -3.20 2.36 0.45
C THR A 61 -2.19 1.55 -0.35
N GLY A 62 -1.39 0.72 0.33
CA GLY A 62 -0.45 -0.19 -0.34
C GLY A 62 -1.13 -1.27 -1.16
N VAL A 63 -2.44 -1.48 -0.98
CA VAL A 63 -3.23 -2.43 -1.76
C VAL A 63 -4.10 -1.68 -2.77
N GLN A 64 -4.77 -0.62 -2.33
CA GLN A 64 -5.56 0.21 -3.23
C GLN A 64 -5.47 1.67 -2.79
N ALA A 65 -5.29 2.56 -3.73
CA ALA A 65 -5.11 3.98 -3.47
C ALA A 65 -6.13 4.81 -4.23
N GLU A 66 -6.48 5.95 -3.65
CA GLU A 66 -7.32 6.93 -4.33
C GLU A 66 -6.47 7.65 -5.38
N MET A 67 -6.71 7.37 -6.64
CA MET A 67 -5.88 7.89 -7.72
C MET A 67 -6.38 9.24 -8.20
N ARG A 68 -6.22 10.25 -7.34
CA ARG A 68 -6.54 11.64 -7.66
C ARG A 68 -5.33 12.51 -7.37
N ASN A 69 -5.10 13.48 -8.22
CA ASN A 69 -4.01 14.42 -8.04
C ASN A 69 -4.07 15.11 -6.67
N SER A 70 -5.25 15.50 -6.24
CA SER A 70 -5.44 16.17 -4.95
C SER A 70 -5.16 15.26 -3.76
N GLU A 71 -5.08 13.95 -3.97
CA GLU A 71 -4.88 12.97 -2.90
C GLU A 71 -3.43 12.48 -2.79
N ILE A 72 -2.52 13.04 -3.56
CA ILE A 72 -1.12 12.57 -3.56
C ILE A 72 -0.51 12.63 -2.16
N LEU A 73 -0.60 13.78 -1.50
CA LEU A 73 -0.01 13.94 -0.17
C LEU A 73 -0.62 12.95 0.83
N ALA A 74 -1.93 12.84 0.83
CA ALA A 74 -2.63 11.93 1.73
C ALA A 74 -2.22 10.48 1.46
N ASN A 75 -2.11 10.10 0.19
CA ASN A 75 -1.68 8.76 -0.18
C ASN A 75 -0.26 8.48 0.27
N LEU A 76 0.66 9.43 0.08
CA LEU A 76 2.05 9.26 0.50
C LEU A 76 2.15 9.10 2.01
N CYS A 77 1.40 9.92 2.77
CA CYS A 77 1.38 9.81 4.23
C CYS A 77 0.87 8.45 4.68
N ARG A 78 -0.20 7.97 4.06
CA ARG A 78 -0.76 6.66 4.41
C ARG A 78 0.20 5.54 4.08
N LEU A 79 0.87 5.61 2.92
CA LEU A 79 1.84 4.59 2.52
C LEU A 79 3.01 4.51 3.50
N VAL A 80 3.50 5.64 3.98
CA VAL A 80 4.56 5.66 4.99
C VAL A 80 4.05 5.07 6.30
N ASN A 81 2.86 5.48 6.74
CA ASN A 81 2.29 5.01 8.00
C ASN A 81 2.01 3.51 7.99
N GLU A 82 1.65 2.97 6.83
CA GLU A 82 1.39 1.53 6.68
C GLU A 82 2.68 0.72 6.53
N GLY A 83 3.81 1.39 6.41
CA GLY A 83 5.07 0.71 6.19
C GLY A 83 5.26 0.21 4.76
N ALA A 84 4.42 0.65 3.82
CA ALA A 84 4.54 0.26 2.42
C ALA A 84 5.74 0.92 1.76
N ILE A 85 6.06 2.14 2.18
CA ILE A 85 7.24 2.86 1.71
C ILE A 85 7.91 3.53 2.90
N SER A 86 9.14 3.97 2.70
CA SER A 86 9.88 4.75 3.69
C SER A 86 10.01 6.20 3.19
N TYR A 87 10.54 7.06 4.04
CA TYR A 87 10.79 8.45 3.63
C TYR A 87 11.76 8.55 2.47
N ASP A 88 12.68 7.60 2.34
CA ASP A 88 13.62 7.58 1.21
C ASP A 88 12.90 7.43 -0.12
N ASN A 89 11.76 6.76 -0.13
CA ASN A 89 10.97 6.57 -1.34
C ASN A 89 10.28 7.86 -1.82
N LEU A 90 10.29 8.89 -0.99
CA LEU A 90 9.70 10.17 -1.33
C LEU A 90 10.65 11.08 -2.10
N ASP A 91 11.87 10.61 -2.34
CA ASP A 91 12.85 11.37 -3.08
C ASP A 91 12.34 11.72 -4.48
N GLY A 92 12.49 12.95 -4.86
CA GLY A 92 11.97 13.43 -6.14
C GLY A 92 10.63 14.14 -6.07
N PHE A 93 9.88 13.97 -4.97
CA PHE A 93 8.65 14.75 -4.76
C PHE A 93 8.98 16.12 -4.22
N SER A 94 8.15 17.07 -4.59
CA SER A 94 8.35 18.47 -4.19
C SER A 94 8.03 18.68 -2.71
#